data_8d6e91a0e286141b2c7c4bbc24487dcb
#
_entry.id   8d6e91a0e286141b2c7c4bbc24487dcb
#
_cell.length_a   1.000
_cell.length_b   1.000
_cell.length_c   1.000
_cell.angle_alpha   90.00
_cell.angle_beta   90.00
_cell.angle_gamma   90.00
#
_symmetry.space_group_name_H-M   'P 1'
#
loop_
_entity.id
_entity.type
_entity.pdbx_description
1 polymer ?
#
loop_
_entity_poly.entity_id
_entity_poly.type
_entity_poly.pdbx_seq_one_letter_code
_entity_poly.pdbx_strand_id
1 'polypeptide(L)'
;VQVTSQIKRLLLMNASSMIIFNYIGIFVNLYIWEKSRSIFDVTWFNLIMFLTWSLAFAVGSRLLSRFSTRLLIRSTAICGGITFLLLSFLELDNRLLWIACIGVPIGIMWGFYASAQNITLCVFGKGKDFEGYFSIASIIGQVVSIINPIAFAFIIKWIGYSGSFLLMFLFVTILMAVSFVTPPITLAEVKEPLFRRMRFQQVFSSSALKWMVPSCLSAGIFLQFQGLFALIFTFSVSEDKLVIALLNVLYATSTIVAMMLYRRLKTREGVWLTIGMLFISAGFLLPLLPKAPLLVASNILTTVGMFYFGTVWNTRQFRTISRHSAIEQARIFVWREWLLNIARITMLVLILFVEELKGAVFVGLIAFALINALVIPWFSRKGTEAFEQEQAQEQASKSELSEPLPNSLPG
;
A
#
# COMPACT_ATOMS: atom_id res chain seq x y z
N VAL A 1 19.99 15.86 3.63
CA VAL A 1 18.64 16.08 4.23
C VAL A 1 18.80 15.92 5.74
N GLN A 2 18.70 17.02 6.53
CA GLN A 2 18.65 16.92 7.99
C GLN A 2 17.27 16.38 8.38
N VAL A 3 17.23 15.11 8.77
CA VAL A 3 16.01 14.41 9.19
C VAL A 3 15.86 14.59 10.69
N THR A 4 14.71 15.07 11.15
CA THR A 4 14.42 15.27 12.58
C THR A 4 14.49 13.95 13.36
N SER A 5 14.77 13.99 14.66
CA SER A 5 14.86 12.79 15.52
C SER A 5 13.56 11.96 15.48
N GLN A 6 12.41 12.62 15.35
CA GLN A 6 11.10 11.96 15.23
C GLN A 6 10.98 11.16 13.93
N ILE A 7 11.41 11.74 12.81
CA ILE A 7 11.38 11.07 11.49
C ILE A 7 12.36 9.88 11.48
N LYS A 8 13.53 9.98 12.11
CA LYS A 8 14.46 8.83 12.25
C LYS A 8 13.80 7.65 12.97
N ARG A 9 13.05 7.92 14.04
CA ARG A 9 12.33 6.86 14.78
C ARG A 9 11.20 6.23 13.97
N LEU A 10 10.48 7.04 13.16
CA LEU A 10 9.48 6.53 12.22
C LEU A 10 10.10 5.69 11.10
N LEU A 11 11.27 6.08 10.60
CA LEU A 11 12.03 5.29 9.62
C LEU A 11 12.50 3.94 10.20
N LEU A 12 12.93 3.93 11.47
CA LEU A 12 13.31 2.69 12.15
C LEU A 12 12.10 1.75 12.30
N MET A 13 10.95 2.29 12.70
CA MET A 13 9.69 1.54 12.74
C MET A 13 9.34 0.96 11.36
N ASN A 14 9.44 1.79 10.32
CA ASN A 14 9.15 1.37 8.95
C ASN A 14 10.12 0.27 8.48
N ALA A 15 11.43 0.41 8.72
CA ALA A 15 12.43 -0.58 8.34
C ALA A 15 12.17 -1.94 9.01
N SER A 16 11.90 -1.96 10.32
CA SER A 16 11.60 -3.17 11.08
C SER A 16 10.33 -3.86 10.57
N SER A 17 9.31 -3.08 10.25
CA SER A 17 8.04 -3.61 9.72
C SER A 17 8.17 -4.11 8.30
N MET A 18 8.95 -3.44 7.45
CA MET A 18 9.16 -3.84 6.04
C MET A 18 9.73 -5.26 5.90
N ILE A 19 10.63 -5.67 6.80
CA ILE A 19 11.18 -7.05 6.79
C ILE A 19 10.05 -8.06 6.99
N ILE A 20 9.21 -7.85 8.00
CA ILE A 20 8.08 -8.73 8.34
C ILE A 20 7.07 -8.76 7.19
N PHE A 21 6.68 -7.60 6.67
CA PHE A 21 5.68 -7.50 5.62
C PHE A 21 6.16 -8.06 4.28
N ASN A 22 7.42 -7.84 3.92
CA ASN A 22 8.02 -8.42 2.73
C ASN A 22 8.09 -9.95 2.83
N TYR A 23 8.45 -10.49 4.02
CA TYR A 23 8.43 -11.92 4.27
C TYR A 23 7.02 -12.50 4.08
N ILE A 24 6.01 -11.92 4.69
CA ILE A 24 4.61 -12.35 4.57
C ILE A 24 4.15 -12.28 3.12
N GLY A 25 4.44 -11.16 2.45
CA GLY A 25 4.05 -10.93 1.06
C GLY A 25 4.57 -11.98 0.09
N ILE A 26 5.78 -12.51 0.31
CA ILE A 26 6.39 -13.51 -0.58
C ILE A 26 6.23 -14.93 -0.01
N PHE A 27 6.77 -15.18 1.17
CA PHE A 27 6.97 -16.55 1.65
C PHE A 27 5.74 -17.17 2.31
N VAL A 28 4.85 -16.39 2.92
CA VAL A 28 3.57 -16.94 3.41
C VAL A 28 2.63 -17.26 2.23
N ASN A 29 2.57 -16.38 1.22
CA ASN A 29 1.84 -16.69 -0.01
C ASN A 29 2.42 -17.91 -0.74
N LEU A 30 3.75 -18.02 -0.81
CA LEU A 30 4.44 -19.18 -1.41
C LEU A 30 4.14 -20.47 -0.61
N TYR A 31 4.16 -20.41 0.72
CA TYR A 31 3.85 -21.56 1.58
C TYR A 31 2.43 -22.07 1.37
N ILE A 32 1.45 -21.17 1.22
CA ILE A 32 0.07 -21.53 0.89
C ILE A 32 0.01 -22.14 -0.52
N TRP A 33 0.69 -21.53 -1.50
CA TRP A 33 0.76 -22.03 -2.87
C TRP A 33 1.38 -23.43 -2.97
N GLU A 34 2.49 -23.69 -2.28
CA GLU A 34 3.16 -24.99 -2.30
C GLU A 34 2.28 -26.13 -1.76
N LYS A 35 1.37 -25.84 -0.80
CA LYS A 35 0.46 -26.85 -0.23
C LYS A 35 -0.62 -27.32 -1.21
N SER A 36 -1.08 -26.47 -2.10
CA SER A 36 -2.29 -26.77 -2.92
C SER A 36 -2.13 -26.44 -4.40
N ARG A 37 -1.18 -25.58 -4.77
CA ARG A 37 -1.01 -25.00 -6.12
C ARG A 37 -2.30 -24.39 -6.67
N SER A 38 -3.12 -23.85 -5.78
CA SER A 38 -4.44 -23.32 -6.09
C SER A 38 -4.45 -21.81 -6.07
N ILE A 39 -4.87 -21.19 -7.18
CA ILE A 39 -5.14 -19.75 -7.25
C ILE A 39 -6.19 -19.37 -6.22
N PHE A 40 -7.19 -20.22 -6.03
CA PHE A 40 -8.27 -20.03 -5.06
C PHE A 40 -7.73 -19.83 -3.63
N ASP A 41 -6.81 -20.69 -3.16
CA ASP A 41 -6.30 -20.63 -1.79
C ASP A 41 -5.51 -19.35 -1.51
N VAL A 42 -4.63 -18.95 -2.44
CA VAL A 42 -3.88 -17.69 -2.33
C VAL A 42 -4.84 -16.50 -2.39
N THR A 43 -5.87 -16.57 -3.22
CA THR A 43 -6.90 -15.53 -3.32
C THR A 43 -7.73 -15.45 -2.04
N TRP A 44 -8.16 -16.60 -1.49
CA TRP A 44 -8.89 -16.68 -0.23
C TRP A 44 -8.10 -16.09 0.94
N PHE A 45 -6.81 -16.42 1.05
CA PHE A 45 -5.91 -15.81 2.02
C PHE A 45 -5.88 -14.28 1.92
N ASN A 46 -5.66 -13.77 0.70
CA ASN A 46 -5.62 -12.32 0.48
C ASN A 46 -6.98 -11.66 0.73
N LEU A 47 -8.10 -12.32 0.40
CA LEU A 47 -9.45 -11.81 0.66
C LEU A 47 -9.69 -11.62 2.17
N ILE A 48 -9.39 -12.63 2.98
CA ILE A 48 -9.51 -12.54 4.45
C ILE A 48 -8.59 -11.44 5.00
N MET A 49 -7.35 -11.38 4.51
CA MET A 49 -6.37 -10.37 4.91
C MET A 49 -6.89 -8.95 4.63
N PHE A 50 -7.41 -8.66 3.43
CA PHE A 50 -7.90 -7.31 3.09
C PHE A 50 -9.22 -6.96 3.80
N LEU A 51 -10.12 -7.92 4.03
CA LEU A 51 -11.32 -7.70 4.85
C LEU A 51 -10.94 -7.27 6.27
N THR A 52 -10.06 -8.02 6.91
CA THR A 52 -9.62 -7.73 8.27
C THR A 52 -8.74 -6.49 8.35
N TRP A 53 -7.92 -6.21 7.33
CA TRP A 53 -7.17 -4.95 7.22
C TRP A 53 -8.11 -3.74 7.21
N SER A 54 -9.17 -3.76 6.40
CA SER A 54 -10.13 -2.64 6.30
C SER A 54 -10.77 -2.32 7.64
N LEU A 55 -11.20 -3.35 8.37
CA LEU A 55 -11.80 -3.20 9.69
C LEU A 55 -10.76 -2.72 10.72
N ALA A 56 -9.59 -3.33 10.74
CA ALA A 56 -8.51 -2.98 11.66
C ALA A 56 -7.97 -1.57 11.42
N PHE A 57 -7.92 -1.09 10.17
CA PHE A 57 -7.55 0.29 9.87
C PHE A 57 -8.51 1.31 10.50
N ALA A 58 -9.82 1.07 10.39
CA ALA A 58 -10.82 1.94 11.00
C ALA A 58 -10.75 1.90 12.54
N VAL A 59 -10.60 0.71 13.13
CA VAL A 59 -10.43 0.53 14.58
C VAL A 59 -9.15 1.22 15.04
N GLY A 60 -8.02 1.01 14.35
CA GLY A 60 -6.73 1.63 14.65
C GLY A 60 -6.80 3.15 14.60
N SER A 61 -7.44 3.71 13.58
CA SER A 61 -7.67 5.16 13.46
C SER A 61 -8.50 5.71 14.63
N ARG A 62 -9.50 4.97 15.08
CA ARG A 62 -10.28 5.32 16.29
C ARG A 62 -9.46 5.23 17.56
N LEU A 63 -8.63 4.21 17.68
CA LEU A 63 -7.77 4.06 18.86
C LEU A 63 -6.75 5.20 18.98
N LEU A 64 -6.24 5.75 17.88
CA LEU A 64 -5.34 6.90 17.89
C LEU A 64 -5.97 8.19 18.44
N SER A 65 -7.31 8.29 18.47
CA SER A 65 -7.99 9.41 19.14
C SER A 65 -7.97 9.33 20.68
N ARG A 66 -7.62 8.16 21.24
CA ARG A 66 -7.58 7.95 22.70
C ARG A 66 -6.22 7.47 23.18
N PHE A 67 -5.51 6.72 22.35
CA PHE A 67 -4.24 6.07 22.66
C PHE A 67 -3.16 6.55 21.68
N SER A 68 -1.90 6.26 22.01
CA SER A 68 -0.77 6.65 21.17
C SER A 68 -0.48 5.61 20.07
N THR A 69 0.27 6.04 19.04
CA THR A 69 0.84 5.18 18.00
C THR A 69 1.59 3.97 18.56
N ARG A 70 2.19 4.08 19.76
CA ARG A 70 2.87 2.97 20.45
C ARG A 70 1.95 1.78 20.65
N LEU A 71 0.70 2.01 21.06
CA LEU A 71 -0.26 0.93 21.26
C LEU A 71 -0.50 0.17 19.96
N LEU A 72 -0.70 0.87 18.85
CA LEU A 72 -0.94 0.23 17.54
C LEU A 72 0.27 -0.58 17.07
N ILE A 73 1.49 -0.06 17.25
CA ILE A 73 2.70 -0.80 16.87
C ILE A 73 2.89 -2.05 17.76
N ARG A 74 2.59 -1.96 19.06
CA ARG A 74 2.59 -3.13 19.95
C ARG A 74 1.55 -4.15 19.52
N SER A 75 0.34 -3.72 19.20
CA SER A 75 -0.71 -4.59 18.69
C SER A 75 -0.32 -5.24 17.36
N THR A 76 0.34 -4.47 16.46
CA THR A 76 0.94 -5.00 15.23
C THR A 76 1.95 -6.12 15.53
N ALA A 77 2.87 -5.90 16.47
CA ALA A 77 3.85 -6.91 16.86
C ALA A 77 3.20 -8.14 17.49
N ILE A 78 2.21 -7.97 18.37
CA ILE A 78 1.45 -9.09 18.98
C ILE A 78 0.76 -9.91 17.89
N CYS A 79 0.06 -9.26 16.94
CA CYS A 79 -0.59 -9.96 15.81
C CYS A 79 0.45 -10.68 14.93
N GLY A 80 1.61 -10.08 14.71
CA GLY A 80 2.73 -10.74 14.01
C GLY A 80 3.21 -11.99 14.76
N GLY A 81 3.36 -11.92 16.07
CA GLY A 81 3.69 -13.06 16.91
C GLY A 81 2.65 -14.19 16.82
N ILE A 82 1.37 -13.84 16.94
CA ILE A 82 0.25 -14.78 16.77
C ILE A 82 0.32 -15.44 15.39
N THR A 83 0.55 -14.66 14.33
CA THR A 83 0.66 -15.18 12.96
C THR A 83 1.73 -16.25 12.85
N PHE A 84 2.94 -15.98 13.32
CA PHE A 84 4.06 -16.94 13.20
C PHE A 84 3.90 -18.15 14.12
N LEU A 85 3.21 -18.01 15.26
CA LEU A 85 2.78 -19.15 16.08
C LEU A 85 1.79 -20.04 15.33
N LEU A 86 0.76 -19.44 14.73
CA LEU A 86 -0.22 -20.20 13.97
C LEU A 86 0.41 -20.89 12.75
N LEU A 87 1.31 -20.23 12.05
CA LEU A 87 2.05 -20.83 10.92
C LEU A 87 2.95 -21.99 11.36
N SER A 88 3.51 -21.95 12.59
CA SER A 88 4.43 -22.96 13.10
C SER A 88 3.72 -24.18 13.68
N PHE A 89 2.55 -24.00 14.30
CA PHE A 89 1.94 -25.02 15.15
C PHE A 89 0.49 -25.33 14.83
N LEU A 90 -0.22 -24.47 14.07
CA LEU A 90 -1.62 -24.72 13.75
C LEU A 90 -1.73 -25.73 12.61
N GLU A 91 -2.32 -26.88 12.89
CA GLU A 91 -2.75 -27.88 11.92
C GLU A 91 -4.26 -28.03 12.00
N LEU A 92 -4.96 -27.81 10.93
CA LEU A 92 -6.40 -28.00 10.82
C LEU A 92 -6.71 -28.78 9.53
N ASP A 93 -7.60 -29.77 9.64
CA ASP A 93 -8.07 -30.57 8.50
C ASP A 93 -8.79 -29.70 7.46
N ASN A 94 -9.55 -28.71 7.95
CA ASN A 94 -10.22 -27.76 7.06
C ASN A 94 -9.24 -26.69 6.60
N ARG A 95 -8.77 -26.84 5.35
CA ARG A 95 -7.81 -25.94 4.69
C ARG A 95 -8.28 -24.48 4.65
N LEU A 96 -9.55 -24.25 4.31
CA LEU A 96 -10.09 -22.89 4.21
C LEU A 96 -10.12 -22.19 5.56
N LEU A 97 -10.48 -22.92 6.61
CA LEU A 97 -10.46 -22.41 7.97
C LEU A 97 -9.03 -22.13 8.43
N TRP A 98 -8.09 -23.04 8.12
CA TRP A 98 -6.67 -22.84 8.42
C TRP A 98 -6.12 -21.57 7.78
N ILE A 99 -6.39 -21.35 6.49
CA ILE A 99 -5.98 -20.13 5.76
C ILE A 99 -6.62 -18.89 6.39
N ALA A 100 -7.90 -18.96 6.75
CA ALA A 100 -8.60 -17.84 7.39
C ALA A 100 -7.99 -17.49 8.76
N CYS A 101 -7.68 -18.50 9.58
CA CYS A 101 -7.03 -18.30 10.88
C CYS A 101 -5.66 -17.60 10.77
N ILE A 102 -4.92 -17.82 9.69
CA ILE A 102 -3.66 -17.13 9.41
C ILE A 102 -3.91 -15.73 8.84
N GLY A 103 -4.87 -15.58 7.92
CA GLY A 103 -5.17 -14.33 7.25
C GLY A 103 -5.69 -13.22 8.17
N VAL A 104 -6.50 -13.58 9.18
CA VAL A 104 -7.08 -12.63 10.14
C VAL A 104 -6.02 -11.84 10.91
N PRO A 105 -5.08 -12.44 11.65
CA PRO A 105 -4.08 -11.67 12.39
C PRO A 105 -3.14 -10.88 11.48
N ILE A 106 -2.84 -11.37 10.27
CA ILE A 106 -2.06 -10.63 9.27
C ILE A 106 -2.80 -9.37 8.82
N GLY A 107 -4.09 -9.47 8.52
CA GLY A 107 -4.89 -8.31 8.14
C GLY A 107 -5.01 -7.28 9.26
N ILE A 108 -5.18 -7.73 10.51
CA ILE A 108 -5.19 -6.84 11.69
C ILE A 108 -3.83 -6.16 11.84
N MET A 109 -2.74 -6.89 11.69
CA MET A 109 -1.37 -6.37 11.73
C MET A 109 -1.15 -5.26 10.70
N TRP A 110 -1.54 -5.48 9.44
CA TRP A 110 -1.47 -4.49 8.37
C TRP A 110 -2.34 -3.26 8.64
N GLY A 111 -3.57 -3.46 9.10
CA GLY A 111 -4.51 -2.38 9.40
C GLY A 111 -4.03 -1.46 10.51
N PHE A 112 -3.53 -2.01 11.61
CA PHE A 112 -2.99 -1.22 12.72
C PHE A 112 -1.70 -0.51 12.34
N TYR A 113 -0.79 -1.18 11.63
CA TYR A 113 0.42 -0.55 11.14
C TYR A 113 0.13 0.61 10.18
N ALA A 114 -0.72 0.37 9.17
CA ALA A 114 -1.06 1.37 8.17
C ALA A 114 -1.76 2.59 8.79
N SER A 115 -2.67 2.39 9.76
CA SER A 115 -3.31 3.49 10.47
C SER A 115 -2.31 4.29 11.30
N ALA A 116 -1.40 3.62 12.03
CA ALA A 116 -0.36 4.28 12.79
C ALA A 116 0.58 5.08 11.87
N GLN A 117 1.03 4.51 10.76
CA GLN A 117 1.95 5.14 9.83
C GLN A 117 1.33 6.33 9.11
N ASN A 118 0.17 6.14 8.46
CA ASN A 118 -0.46 7.17 7.63
C ASN A 118 -0.89 8.38 8.45
N ILE A 119 -1.51 8.14 9.61
CA ILE A 119 -1.98 9.24 10.47
C ILE A 119 -0.81 9.97 11.11
N THR A 120 0.22 9.25 11.54
CA THR A 120 1.43 9.86 12.09
C THR A 120 2.12 10.76 11.07
N LEU A 121 2.25 10.29 9.83
CA LEU A 121 2.82 11.10 8.76
C LEU A 121 2.00 12.37 8.52
N CYS A 122 0.68 12.30 8.57
CA CYS A 122 -0.18 13.47 8.39
C CYS A 122 -0.04 14.51 9.50
N VAL A 123 0.08 14.07 10.75
CA VAL A 123 0.17 14.98 11.92
C VAL A 123 1.53 15.66 12.00
N PHE A 124 2.61 14.97 11.64
CA PHE A 124 3.99 15.46 11.81
C PHE A 124 4.65 15.96 10.54
N GLY A 125 4.19 15.51 9.38
CA GLY A 125 4.81 15.88 8.13
C GLY A 125 4.48 17.31 7.74
N LYS A 126 5.49 18.14 7.65
CA LYS A 126 5.40 19.51 7.08
C LYS A 126 6.36 19.61 5.90
N GLY A 127 5.82 19.83 4.70
CA GLY A 127 6.61 20.21 3.54
C GLY A 127 7.81 19.28 3.23
N LYS A 128 9.02 19.74 3.44
CA LYS A 128 10.28 19.01 3.14
C LYS A 128 10.50 17.73 3.96
N ASP A 129 9.85 17.58 5.10
CA ASP A 129 9.98 16.38 5.94
C ASP A 129 9.35 15.16 5.26
N PHE A 130 8.26 15.34 4.50
CA PHE A 130 7.64 14.26 3.72
C PHE A 130 8.57 13.73 2.63
N GLU A 131 9.18 14.63 1.86
CA GLU A 131 10.11 14.25 0.79
C GLU A 131 11.30 13.47 1.35
N GLY A 132 11.85 13.94 2.48
CA GLY A 132 12.93 13.26 3.20
C GLY A 132 12.54 11.86 3.67
N TYR A 133 11.38 11.75 4.33
CA TYR A 133 10.86 10.47 4.81
C TYR A 133 10.63 9.48 3.66
N PHE A 134 9.86 9.85 2.65
CA PHE A 134 9.53 8.96 1.54
C PHE A 134 10.76 8.56 0.72
N SER A 135 11.73 9.48 0.56
CA SER A 135 12.97 9.17 -0.15
C SER A 135 13.78 8.10 0.59
N ILE A 136 13.98 8.26 1.90
CA ILE A 136 14.74 7.28 2.71
C ILE A 136 13.95 5.98 2.87
N ALA A 137 12.64 6.05 3.13
CA ALA A 137 11.79 4.87 3.22
C ALA A 137 11.79 4.05 1.92
N SER A 138 11.81 4.71 0.76
CA SER A 138 11.92 4.06 -0.55
C SER A 138 13.27 3.32 -0.69
N ILE A 139 14.37 3.94 -0.28
CA ILE A 139 15.70 3.30 -0.32
C ILE A 139 15.71 2.07 0.60
N ILE A 140 15.22 2.20 1.83
CA ILE A 140 15.13 1.08 2.77
C ILE A 140 14.26 -0.04 2.16
N GLY A 141 13.13 0.30 1.57
CA GLY A 141 12.24 -0.65 0.90
C GLY A 141 12.92 -1.42 -0.22
N GLN A 142 13.72 -0.75 -1.07
CA GLN A 142 14.47 -1.42 -2.14
C GLN A 142 15.55 -2.35 -1.58
N VAL A 143 16.28 -1.93 -0.55
CA VAL A 143 17.31 -2.76 0.11
C VAL A 143 16.65 -4.01 0.72
N VAL A 144 15.54 -3.86 1.44
CA VAL A 144 14.78 -4.98 2.01
C VAL A 144 14.25 -5.91 0.90
N SER A 145 13.71 -5.36 -0.18
CA SER A 145 13.17 -6.15 -1.30
C SER A 145 14.23 -6.95 -2.07
N ILE A 146 15.52 -6.60 -1.94
CA ILE A 146 16.63 -7.35 -2.52
C ILE A 146 17.17 -8.37 -1.51
N ILE A 147 17.52 -7.93 -0.31
CA ILE A 147 18.21 -8.76 0.68
C ILE A 147 17.26 -9.82 1.27
N ASN A 148 16.04 -9.41 1.61
CA ASN A 148 15.10 -10.26 2.35
C ASN A 148 14.72 -11.55 1.59
N PRO A 149 14.33 -11.50 0.29
CA PRO A 149 14.01 -12.73 -0.45
C PRO A 149 15.18 -13.71 -0.53
N ILE A 150 16.40 -13.22 -0.76
CA ILE A 150 17.59 -14.07 -0.85
C ILE A 150 17.88 -14.70 0.52
N ALA A 151 17.96 -13.90 1.56
CA ALA A 151 18.26 -14.37 2.91
C ALA A 151 17.26 -15.44 3.35
N PHE A 152 15.96 -15.19 3.20
CA PHE A 152 14.94 -16.14 3.63
C PHE A 152 14.80 -17.35 2.71
N ALA A 153 15.12 -17.26 1.41
CA ALA A 153 15.20 -18.44 0.55
C ALA A 153 16.28 -19.42 1.03
N PHE A 154 17.46 -18.91 1.41
CA PHE A 154 18.52 -19.73 2.03
C PHE A 154 18.11 -20.29 3.39
N ILE A 155 17.51 -19.46 4.26
CA ILE A 155 17.04 -19.88 5.59
C ILE A 155 16.02 -21.01 5.44
N ILE A 156 15.02 -20.84 4.57
CA ILE A 156 14.00 -21.87 4.34
C ILE A 156 14.62 -23.14 3.76
N LYS A 157 15.62 -23.02 2.89
CA LYS A 157 16.33 -24.17 2.34
C LYS A 157 17.09 -24.96 3.41
N TRP A 158 17.66 -24.29 4.44
CA TRP A 158 18.46 -24.92 5.48
C TRP A 158 17.64 -25.45 6.66
N ILE A 159 16.68 -24.68 7.14
CA ILE A 159 15.91 -25.00 8.37
C ILE A 159 14.39 -25.14 8.14
N GLY A 160 13.97 -25.12 6.88
CA GLY A 160 12.55 -25.23 6.50
C GLY A 160 11.71 -24.00 6.83
N TYR A 161 10.42 -24.09 6.49
CA TYR A 161 9.48 -23.00 6.78
C TYR A 161 9.28 -22.81 8.29
N SER A 162 9.14 -23.89 9.07
CA SER A 162 8.95 -23.81 10.53
C SER A 162 10.10 -23.07 11.21
N GLY A 163 11.35 -23.37 10.83
CA GLY A 163 12.51 -22.66 11.33
C GLY A 163 12.51 -21.18 10.93
N SER A 164 12.11 -20.86 9.69
CA SER A 164 12.01 -19.47 9.23
C SER A 164 10.89 -18.69 9.96
N PHE A 165 9.76 -19.34 10.29
CA PHE A 165 8.70 -18.72 11.07
C PHE A 165 9.17 -18.39 12.49
N LEU A 166 9.92 -19.28 13.13
CA LEU A 166 10.53 -19.05 14.44
C LEU A 166 11.53 -17.88 14.38
N LEU A 167 12.34 -17.78 13.32
CA LEU A 167 13.24 -16.65 13.14
C LEU A 167 12.47 -15.34 13.00
N MET A 168 11.29 -15.35 12.37
CA MET A 168 10.45 -14.15 12.27
C MET A 168 9.98 -13.63 13.62
N PHE A 169 9.91 -14.47 14.66
CA PHE A 169 9.69 -13.99 16.04
C PHE A 169 10.75 -13.00 16.51
N LEU A 170 12.02 -13.18 16.10
CA LEU A 170 13.07 -12.22 16.43
C LEU A 170 12.74 -10.84 15.84
N PHE A 171 12.31 -10.78 14.57
CA PHE A 171 11.94 -9.51 13.94
C PHE A 171 10.67 -8.88 14.55
N VAL A 172 9.70 -9.71 14.95
CA VAL A 172 8.52 -9.25 15.70
C VAL A 172 8.92 -8.68 17.07
N THR A 173 9.86 -9.34 17.77
CA THR A 173 10.41 -8.83 19.04
C THR A 173 11.16 -7.52 18.86
N ILE A 174 11.93 -7.38 17.76
CA ILE A 174 12.57 -6.11 17.40
C ILE A 174 11.51 -5.02 17.14
N LEU A 175 10.43 -5.33 16.42
CA LEU A 175 9.34 -4.38 16.20
C LEU A 175 8.67 -3.98 17.53
N MET A 176 8.47 -4.93 18.45
CA MET A 176 7.98 -4.64 19.79
C MET A 176 8.93 -3.71 20.54
N ALA A 177 10.23 -3.97 20.52
CA ALA A 177 11.25 -3.11 21.15
C ALA A 177 11.27 -1.70 20.53
N VAL A 178 11.17 -1.60 19.20
CA VAL A 178 11.08 -0.31 18.48
C VAL A 178 9.84 0.47 18.90
N SER A 179 8.74 -0.18 19.29
CA SER A 179 7.54 0.49 19.77
C SER A 179 7.78 1.36 21.02
N PHE A 180 8.78 1.04 21.86
CA PHE A 180 9.12 1.84 23.04
C PHE A 180 9.83 3.14 22.70
N VAL A 181 10.60 3.16 21.59
CA VAL A 181 11.31 4.34 21.10
C VAL A 181 10.49 5.18 20.12
N THR A 182 9.41 4.61 19.55
CA THR A 182 8.50 5.34 18.66
C THR A 182 7.86 6.53 19.39
N PRO A 183 7.68 7.70 18.75
CA PRO A 183 7.03 8.84 19.39
C PRO A 183 5.60 8.49 19.82
N PRO A 184 5.15 8.86 21.04
CA PRO A 184 3.78 8.62 21.49
C PRO A 184 2.83 9.65 20.89
N ILE A 185 2.47 9.49 19.64
CA ILE A 185 1.62 10.41 18.90
C ILE A 185 0.16 10.04 19.15
N THR A 186 -0.66 11.02 19.47
CA THR A 186 -2.10 10.88 19.65
C THR A 186 -2.84 11.94 18.83
N LEU A 187 -4.05 11.61 18.39
CA LEU A 187 -5.00 12.60 17.86
C LEU A 187 -5.81 13.28 18.97
N ALA A 188 -5.47 13.05 20.24
CA ALA A 188 -6.25 13.48 21.40
C ALA A 188 -6.27 15.01 21.59
N GLU A 189 -5.34 15.75 20.99
CA GLU A 189 -5.34 17.23 21.02
C GLU A 189 -6.50 17.83 20.20
N VAL A 190 -7.17 17.01 19.41
CA VAL A 190 -8.33 17.45 18.62
C VAL A 190 -9.59 17.19 19.42
N LYS A 191 -10.26 18.27 19.88
CA LYS A 191 -11.50 18.20 20.68
C LYS A 191 -12.68 17.51 19.97
N GLU A 192 -12.57 17.24 18.67
CA GLU A 192 -13.64 16.65 17.86
C GLU A 192 -13.40 15.15 17.60
N PRO A 193 -14.39 14.25 17.90
CA PRO A 193 -14.26 12.82 17.64
C PRO A 193 -14.09 12.53 16.15
N LEU A 194 -13.13 11.65 15.79
CA LEU A 194 -12.82 11.27 14.41
C LEU A 194 -14.08 10.89 13.60
N PHE A 195 -14.97 10.07 14.17
CA PHE A 195 -16.14 9.54 13.49
C PHE A 195 -17.38 10.44 13.52
N ARG A 196 -17.35 11.63 14.16
CA ARG A 196 -18.52 12.52 14.25
C ARG A 196 -18.97 13.08 12.90
N ARG A 197 -18.04 13.33 11.98
CA ARG A 197 -18.28 13.87 10.63
C ARG A 197 -17.71 12.95 9.54
N MET A 198 -18.00 11.65 9.65
CA MET A 198 -17.52 10.63 8.71
C MET A 198 -18.47 10.36 7.54
N ARG A 199 -19.56 11.16 7.37
CA ARG A 199 -20.46 10.99 6.22
C ARG A 199 -19.69 11.24 4.93
N PHE A 200 -19.84 10.35 3.96
CA PHE A 200 -19.15 10.41 2.65
C PHE A 200 -19.24 11.80 2.00
N GLN A 201 -20.44 12.37 1.93
CA GLN A 201 -20.67 13.69 1.35
C GLN A 201 -19.93 14.83 2.07
N GLN A 202 -19.71 14.71 3.39
CA GLN A 202 -18.97 15.72 4.16
C GLN A 202 -17.48 15.62 3.95
N VAL A 203 -16.94 14.40 3.84
CA VAL A 203 -15.52 14.15 3.63
C VAL A 203 -15.11 14.52 2.20
N PHE A 204 -15.94 14.15 1.22
CA PHE A 204 -15.69 14.44 -0.20
C PHE A 204 -16.51 15.65 -0.67
N SER A 205 -16.48 16.75 0.07
CA SER A 205 -17.19 17.99 -0.27
C SER A 205 -16.48 18.78 -1.39
N SER A 206 -15.14 18.82 -1.38
CA SER A 206 -14.37 19.53 -2.40
C SER A 206 -14.36 18.80 -3.75
N SER A 207 -14.24 19.55 -4.84
CA SER A 207 -14.21 19.00 -6.19
C SER A 207 -12.97 18.10 -6.40
N ALA A 208 -11.82 18.52 -5.89
CA ALA A 208 -10.59 17.74 -5.94
C ALA A 208 -10.73 16.38 -5.22
N LEU A 209 -11.35 16.35 -4.04
CA LEU A 209 -11.60 15.12 -3.29
C LEU A 209 -12.63 14.22 -3.97
N LYS A 210 -13.65 14.77 -4.65
CA LYS A 210 -14.61 13.96 -5.43
C LYS A 210 -13.94 13.14 -6.51
N TRP A 211 -12.96 13.69 -7.23
CA TRP A 211 -12.20 12.95 -8.24
C TRP A 211 -11.26 11.87 -7.65
N MET A 212 -10.92 11.99 -6.38
CA MET A 212 -10.15 10.96 -5.69
C MET A 212 -10.94 9.65 -5.54
N VAL A 213 -12.28 9.70 -5.42
CA VAL A 213 -13.13 8.52 -5.24
C VAL A 213 -13.00 7.53 -6.41
N PRO A 214 -13.34 7.89 -7.67
CA PRO A 214 -13.20 6.97 -8.80
C PRO A 214 -11.73 6.57 -9.03
N SER A 215 -10.80 7.47 -8.76
CA SER A 215 -9.37 7.17 -8.85
C SER A 215 -8.93 6.08 -7.86
N CYS A 216 -9.41 6.10 -6.61
CA CYS A 216 -9.13 5.05 -5.62
C CYS A 216 -9.80 3.72 -5.95
N LEU A 217 -11.04 3.73 -6.42
CA LEU A 217 -11.75 2.52 -6.83
C LEU A 217 -11.03 1.85 -8.01
N SER A 218 -10.71 2.60 -9.06
CA SER A 218 -9.96 2.06 -10.20
C SER A 218 -8.56 1.58 -9.80
N ALA A 219 -7.87 2.34 -8.94
CA ALA A 219 -6.57 1.93 -8.43
C ALA A 219 -6.66 0.61 -7.66
N GLY A 220 -7.64 0.44 -6.76
CA GLY A 220 -7.80 -0.80 -6.00
C GLY A 220 -7.97 -2.04 -6.87
N ILE A 221 -8.71 -1.93 -7.98
CA ILE A 221 -8.94 -3.03 -8.94
C ILE A 221 -7.60 -3.50 -9.55
N PHE A 222 -6.87 -2.61 -10.25
CA PHE A 222 -5.67 -3.06 -10.95
C PHE A 222 -4.50 -3.35 -10.00
N LEU A 223 -4.40 -2.65 -8.86
CA LEU A 223 -3.41 -2.93 -7.83
C LEU A 223 -3.56 -4.34 -7.28
N GLN A 224 -4.80 -4.78 -7.04
CA GLN A 224 -5.05 -6.13 -6.53
C GLN A 224 -4.78 -7.19 -7.58
N PHE A 225 -5.19 -6.95 -8.83
CA PHE A 225 -4.85 -7.83 -9.94
C PHE A 225 -3.33 -7.99 -10.07
N GLN A 226 -2.60 -6.87 -10.16
CA GLN A 226 -1.14 -6.89 -10.29
C GLN A 226 -0.47 -7.58 -9.09
N GLY A 227 -0.86 -7.22 -7.85
CA GLY A 227 -0.22 -7.75 -6.65
C GLY A 227 -0.36 -9.26 -6.52
N LEU A 228 -1.56 -9.81 -6.81
CA LEU A 228 -1.80 -11.25 -6.72
C LEU A 228 -1.17 -12.02 -7.89
N PHE A 229 -1.41 -11.56 -9.12
CA PHE A 229 -0.91 -12.28 -10.29
C PHE A 229 0.60 -12.17 -10.47
N ALA A 230 1.25 -11.10 -10.01
CA ALA A 230 2.70 -11.03 -9.97
C ALA A 230 3.31 -12.17 -9.12
N LEU A 231 2.69 -12.52 -8.00
CA LEU A 231 3.09 -13.66 -7.16
C LEU A 231 2.81 -14.98 -7.89
N ILE A 232 1.59 -15.18 -8.37
CA ILE A 232 1.17 -16.40 -9.07
C ILE A 232 2.06 -16.66 -10.30
N PHE A 233 2.35 -15.64 -11.11
CA PHE A 233 3.24 -15.76 -12.26
C PHE A 233 4.65 -16.16 -11.84
N THR A 234 5.19 -15.54 -10.78
CA THR A 234 6.51 -15.90 -10.25
C THR A 234 6.54 -17.36 -9.78
N PHE A 235 5.50 -17.82 -9.07
CA PHE A 235 5.40 -19.20 -8.59
C PHE A 235 5.15 -20.21 -9.72
N SER A 236 4.50 -19.77 -10.80
CA SER A 236 4.28 -20.60 -11.99
C SER A 236 5.54 -20.77 -12.88
N VAL A 237 6.51 -19.85 -12.75
CA VAL A 237 7.79 -19.92 -13.49
C VAL A 237 8.74 -20.92 -12.87
N SER A 238 8.80 -21.02 -11.54
CA SER A 238 9.70 -21.93 -10.83
C SER A 238 9.15 -22.28 -9.44
N GLU A 239 9.47 -23.51 -9.01
CA GLU A 239 9.21 -24.02 -7.65
C GLU A 239 10.42 -23.83 -6.73
N ASP A 240 11.59 -23.58 -7.29
CA ASP A 240 12.81 -23.36 -6.51
C ASP A 240 12.76 -21.99 -5.82
N LYS A 241 12.83 -22.01 -4.49
CA LYS A 241 12.79 -20.82 -3.64
C LYS A 241 13.91 -19.83 -3.96
N LEU A 242 15.07 -20.33 -4.36
CA LEU A 242 16.19 -19.47 -4.75
C LEU A 242 15.91 -18.78 -6.09
N VAL A 243 15.35 -19.50 -7.08
CA VAL A 243 14.93 -18.90 -8.36
C VAL A 243 13.84 -17.85 -8.13
N ILE A 244 12.84 -18.14 -7.29
CA ILE A 244 11.81 -17.17 -6.90
C ILE A 244 12.44 -15.93 -6.26
N ALA A 245 13.42 -16.11 -5.36
CA ALA A 245 14.15 -15.00 -4.74
C ALA A 245 14.92 -14.17 -5.78
N LEU A 246 15.62 -14.80 -6.72
CA LEU A 246 16.33 -14.11 -7.79
C LEU A 246 15.40 -13.35 -8.74
N LEU A 247 14.23 -13.89 -9.06
CA LEU A 247 13.19 -13.17 -9.81
C LEU A 247 12.72 -11.92 -9.07
N ASN A 248 12.49 -12.02 -7.76
CA ASN A 248 12.12 -10.84 -6.96
C ASN A 248 13.26 -9.79 -6.93
N VAL A 249 14.52 -10.20 -6.89
CA VAL A 249 15.66 -9.28 -7.02
C VAL A 249 15.70 -8.63 -8.40
N LEU A 250 15.41 -9.37 -9.46
CA LEU A 250 15.31 -8.82 -10.82
C LEU A 250 14.22 -7.75 -10.91
N TYR A 251 13.05 -8.01 -10.32
CA TYR A 251 11.95 -7.03 -10.27
C TYR A 251 12.34 -5.80 -9.45
N ALA A 252 12.96 -5.95 -8.28
CA ALA A 252 13.45 -4.85 -7.47
C ALA A 252 14.53 -4.02 -8.19
N THR A 253 15.46 -4.68 -8.89
CA THR A 253 16.49 -4.00 -9.70
C THR A 253 15.86 -3.20 -10.84
N SER A 254 14.84 -3.73 -11.51
CA SER A 254 14.07 -3.01 -12.54
C SER A 254 13.43 -1.74 -11.98
N THR A 255 12.93 -1.78 -10.74
CA THR A 255 12.41 -0.60 -10.04
C THR A 255 13.51 0.43 -9.77
N ILE A 256 14.72 0.01 -9.40
CA ILE A 256 15.85 0.92 -9.18
C ILE A 256 16.23 1.63 -10.49
N VAL A 257 16.28 0.91 -11.60
CA VAL A 257 16.52 1.50 -12.92
C VAL A 257 15.43 2.52 -13.26
N ALA A 258 14.16 2.18 -13.06
CA ALA A 258 13.03 3.08 -13.25
C ALA A 258 13.14 4.35 -12.40
N MET A 259 13.54 4.21 -11.13
CA MET A 259 13.78 5.33 -10.22
C MET A 259 14.92 6.24 -10.70
N MET A 260 16.02 5.66 -11.21
CA MET A 260 17.14 6.44 -11.76
C MET A 260 16.71 7.25 -12.98
N LEU A 261 15.92 6.65 -13.89
CA LEU A 261 15.36 7.33 -15.05
C LEU A 261 14.43 8.48 -14.64
N TYR A 262 13.53 8.22 -13.69
CA TYR A 262 12.62 9.25 -13.14
C TYR A 262 13.39 10.46 -12.60
N ARG A 263 14.49 10.24 -11.87
CA ARG A 263 15.31 11.32 -11.30
C ARG A 263 16.14 12.08 -12.33
N ARG A 264 16.61 11.40 -13.38
CA ARG A 264 17.44 12.02 -14.42
C ARG A 264 16.63 12.84 -15.43
N LEU A 265 15.46 12.36 -15.78
CA LEU A 265 14.61 12.98 -16.80
C LEU A 265 13.62 13.95 -16.13
N LYS A 266 13.86 15.26 -16.28
CA LYS A 266 12.99 16.33 -15.74
C LYS A 266 11.71 16.47 -16.58
N THR A 267 10.84 15.46 -16.52
CA THR A 267 9.58 15.42 -17.27
C THR A 267 8.40 15.76 -16.36
N ARG A 268 7.29 16.25 -16.92
CA ARG A 268 6.06 16.57 -16.17
C ARG A 268 5.50 15.32 -15.47
N GLU A 269 5.04 15.45 -14.23
CA GLU A 269 4.47 14.35 -13.43
C GLU A 269 3.38 13.57 -14.19
N GLY A 270 2.50 14.25 -14.93
CA GLY A 270 1.44 13.61 -15.71
C GLY A 270 1.94 12.67 -16.80
N VAL A 271 3.08 12.99 -17.43
CA VAL A 271 3.71 12.11 -18.44
C VAL A 271 4.21 10.83 -17.79
N TRP A 272 4.88 10.93 -16.62
CA TRP A 272 5.33 9.77 -15.88
C TRP A 272 4.18 8.84 -15.45
N LEU A 273 3.05 9.42 -15.02
CA LEU A 273 1.86 8.65 -14.70
C LEU A 273 1.34 7.88 -15.92
N THR A 274 1.27 8.56 -17.09
CA THR A 274 0.82 7.92 -18.33
C THR A 274 1.77 6.81 -18.78
N ILE A 275 3.09 7.05 -18.73
CA ILE A 275 4.12 6.03 -19.03
C ILE A 275 3.95 4.84 -18.10
N GLY A 276 3.78 5.09 -16.79
CA GLY A 276 3.56 4.03 -15.80
C GLY A 276 2.34 3.18 -16.13
N MET A 277 1.21 3.80 -16.49
CA MET A 277 -0.01 3.06 -16.84
C MET A 277 0.14 2.29 -18.17
N LEU A 278 0.90 2.80 -19.13
CA LEU A 278 1.21 2.07 -20.37
C LEU A 278 2.07 0.83 -20.10
N PHE A 279 3.09 0.94 -19.23
CA PHE A 279 3.90 -0.23 -18.80
C PHE A 279 3.05 -1.28 -18.07
N ILE A 280 2.17 -0.87 -17.16
CA ILE A 280 1.24 -1.77 -16.46
C ILE A 280 0.32 -2.45 -17.47
N SER A 281 -0.26 -1.68 -18.40
CA SER A 281 -1.17 -2.20 -19.41
C SER A 281 -0.49 -3.19 -20.35
N ALA A 282 0.71 -2.87 -20.83
CA ALA A 282 1.52 -3.80 -21.64
C ALA A 282 1.85 -5.08 -20.85
N GLY A 283 2.22 -4.93 -19.57
CA GLY A 283 2.48 -6.07 -18.69
C GLY A 283 1.26 -6.96 -18.50
N PHE A 284 0.05 -6.40 -18.40
CA PHE A 284 -1.18 -7.20 -18.25
C PHE A 284 -1.57 -7.98 -19.51
N LEU A 285 -1.10 -7.57 -20.68
CA LEU A 285 -1.36 -8.29 -21.94
C LEU A 285 -0.46 -9.50 -22.15
N LEU A 286 0.77 -9.49 -21.61
CA LEU A 286 1.73 -10.59 -21.83
C LEU A 286 1.25 -11.96 -21.30
N PRO A 287 0.56 -12.07 -20.16
CA PRO A 287 0.07 -13.35 -19.64
C PRO A 287 -1.05 -14.00 -20.46
N LEU A 288 -1.61 -13.31 -21.44
CA LEU A 288 -2.50 -13.95 -22.44
C LEU A 288 -1.79 -15.09 -23.19
N LEU A 289 -0.45 -15.02 -23.26
CA LEU A 289 0.41 -16.11 -23.69
C LEU A 289 1.24 -16.60 -22.49
N PRO A 290 0.78 -17.56 -21.68
CA PRO A 290 1.38 -17.95 -20.41
C PRO A 290 2.66 -18.80 -20.59
N LYS A 291 3.68 -18.21 -21.23
CA LYS A 291 5.02 -18.76 -21.33
C LYS A 291 5.91 -18.12 -20.26
N ALA A 292 6.78 -18.90 -19.60
CA ALA A 292 7.62 -18.43 -18.50
C ALA A 292 8.36 -17.12 -18.79
N PRO A 293 9.03 -16.90 -19.95
CA PRO A 293 9.68 -15.62 -20.23
C PRO A 293 8.70 -14.44 -20.30
N LEU A 294 7.47 -14.66 -20.81
CA LEU A 294 6.46 -13.60 -20.89
C LEU A 294 5.86 -13.26 -19.53
N LEU A 295 5.73 -14.23 -18.63
CA LEU A 295 5.30 -14.00 -17.24
C LEU A 295 6.35 -13.18 -16.48
N VAL A 296 7.64 -13.48 -16.68
CA VAL A 296 8.74 -12.68 -16.11
C VAL A 296 8.73 -11.25 -16.68
N ALA A 297 8.61 -11.11 -18.00
CA ALA A 297 8.53 -9.80 -18.66
C ALA A 297 7.31 -9.00 -18.19
N SER A 298 6.16 -9.64 -18.01
CA SER A 298 4.96 -9.07 -17.41
C SER A 298 5.25 -8.46 -16.03
N ASN A 299 5.90 -9.22 -15.16
CA ASN A 299 6.26 -8.74 -13.83
C ASN A 299 7.26 -7.59 -13.85
N ILE A 300 8.24 -7.60 -14.75
CA ILE A 300 9.18 -6.48 -14.92
C ILE A 300 8.42 -5.21 -15.36
N LEU A 301 7.60 -5.30 -16.41
CA LEU A 301 6.86 -4.15 -16.93
C LEU A 301 5.90 -3.59 -15.88
N THR A 302 5.11 -4.45 -15.25
CA THR A 302 4.16 -4.01 -14.23
C THR A 302 4.88 -3.41 -13.02
N THR A 303 6.01 -3.95 -12.58
CA THR A 303 6.77 -3.43 -11.45
C THR A 303 7.36 -2.04 -11.74
N VAL A 304 7.93 -1.85 -12.94
CA VAL A 304 8.40 -0.53 -13.43
C VAL A 304 7.23 0.46 -13.50
N GLY A 305 6.12 0.05 -14.09
CA GLY A 305 4.92 0.88 -14.19
C GLY A 305 4.34 1.27 -12.83
N MET A 306 4.33 0.32 -11.89
CA MET A 306 3.90 0.52 -10.51
C MET A 306 4.75 1.55 -9.75
N PHE A 307 6.05 1.61 -10.02
CA PHE A 307 6.91 2.63 -9.45
C PHE A 307 6.49 4.04 -9.90
N TYR A 308 6.30 4.26 -11.21
CA TYR A 308 5.86 5.57 -11.73
C TYR A 308 4.45 5.93 -11.26
N PHE A 309 3.52 4.99 -11.34
CA PHE A 309 2.16 5.16 -10.80
C PHE A 309 2.20 5.54 -9.32
N GLY A 310 2.83 4.71 -8.48
CA GLY A 310 2.87 4.89 -7.02
C GLY A 310 3.50 6.22 -6.63
N THR A 311 4.58 6.62 -7.30
CA THR A 311 5.26 7.89 -7.02
C THR A 311 4.38 9.09 -7.35
N VAL A 312 3.81 9.16 -8.53
CA VAL A 312 3.03 10.34 -8.98
C VAL A 312 1.64 10.37 -8.35
N TRP A 313 0.94 9.24 -8.36
CA TRP A 313 -0.44 9.16 -7.87
C TRP A 313 -0.54 9.43 -6.37
N ASN A 314 0.32 8.81 -5.56
CA ASN A 314 0.33 9.08 -4.13
C ASN A 314 0.71 10.53 -3.83
N THR A 315 1.76 11.08 -4.47
CA THR A 315 2.18 12.48 -4.26
C THR A 315 1.04 13.46 -4.50
N ARG A 316 0.28 13.27 -5.58
CA ARG A 316 -0.88 14.13 -5.88
C ARG A 316 -1.97 14.01 -4.83
N GLN A 317 -2.31 12.80 -4.41
CA GLN A 317 -3.31 12.59 -3.36
C GLN A 317 -2.87 13.19 -2.02
N PHE A 318 -1.63 12.96 -1.60
CA PHE A 318 -1.10 13.56 -0.37
C PHE A 318 -1.10 15.08 -0.42
N ARG A 319 -0.75 15.68 -1.58
CA ARG A 319 -0.79 17.14 -1.78
C ARG A 319 -2.21 17.69 -1.59
N THR A 320 -3.23 17.02 -2.13
CA THR A 320 -4.63 17.40 -1.94
C THR A 320 -5.07 17.27 -0.48
N ILE A 321 -4.73 16.14 0.16
CA ILE A 321 -5.13 15.85 1.54
C ILE A 321 -4.43 16.79 2.54
N SER A 322 -3.16 17.12 2.35
CA SER A 322 -2.34 17.90 3.29
C SER A 322 -2.81 19.34 3.55
N ARG A 323 -3.79 19.85 2.75
CA ARG A 323 -4.41 21.16 2.96
C ARG A 323 -5.45 21.18 4.05
N HIS A 324 -5.95 20.05 4.45
CA HIS A 324 -6.99 19.90 5.43
C HIS A 324 -6.41 19.86 6.84
N SER A 325 -7.24 20.10 7.84
CA SER A 325 -6.85 19.95 9.25
C SER A 325 -6.44 18.48 9.55
N ALA A 326 -5.63 18.24 10.56
CA ALA A 326 -5.15 16.91 10.90
C ALA A 326 -6.29 15.88 11.09
N ILE A 327 -7.41 16.29 11.66
CA ILE A 327 -8.58 15.41 11.83
C ILE A 327 -9.29 15.12 10.50
N GLU A 328 -9.40 16.10 9.61
CA GLU A 328 -9.98 15.92 8.28
C GLU A 328 -9.07 15.03 7.42
N GLN A 329 -7.76 15.23 7.48
CA GLN A 329 -6.80 14.34 6.82
C GLN A 329 -7.00 12.90 7.27
N ALA A 330 -7.14 12.65 8.57
CA ALA A 330 -7.39 11.32 9.10
C ALA A 330 -8.72 10.72 8.59
N ARG A 331 -9.79 11.53 8.51
CA ARG A 331 -11.10 11.12 7.93
C ARG A 331 -10.98 10.75 6.45
N ILE A 332 -10.27 11.57 5.67
CA ILE A 332 -10.04 11.33 4.25
C ILE A 332 -9.24 10.03 4.06
N PHE A 333 -8.19 9.80 4.88
CA PHE A 333 -7.40 8.56 4.80
C PHE A 333 -8.20 7.31 5.14
N VAL A 334 -9.09 7.36 6.14
CA VAL A 334 -9.97 6.21 6.46
C VAL A 334 -10.86 5.88 5.27
N TRP A 335 -11.49 6.88 4.65
CA TRP A 335 -12.30 6.66 3.45
C TRP A 335 -11.48 6.19 2.25
N ARG A 336 -10.30 6.77 2.05
CA ARG A 336 -9.38 6.36 0.99
C ARG A 336 -9.03 4.87 1.09
N GLU A 337 -8.66 4.40 2.29
CA GLU A 337 -8.36 2.99 2.52
C GLU A 337 -9.59 2.09 2.32
N TRP A 338 -10.77 2.54 2.74
CA TRP A 338 -11.99 1.79 2.49
C TRP A 338 -12.30 1.68 0.99
N LEU A 339 -12.21 2.77 0.23
CA LEU A 339 -12.44 2.76 -1.21
C LEU A 339 -11.45 1.82 -1.93
N LEU A 340 -10.16 1.91 -1.60
CA LEU A 340 -9.15 1.01 -2.13
C LEU A 340 -9.44 -0.46 -1.79
N ASN A 341 -9.79 -0.73 -0.53
CA ASN A 341 -10.01 -2.10 -0.08
C ASN A 341 -11.33 -2.69 -0.59
N ILE A 342 -12.39 -1.89 -0.73
CA ILE A 342 -13.63 -2.33 -1.39
C ILE A 342 -13.31 -2.79 -2.82
N ALA A 343 -12.57 -2.00 -3.58
CA ALA A 343 -12.17 -2.36 -4.94
C ALA A 343 -11.25 -3.59 -4.98
N ARG A 344 -10.29 -3.71 -4.06
CA ARG A 344 -9.43 -4.91 -3.92
C ARG A 344 -10.23 -6.14 -3.58
N ILE A 345 -11.14 -6.06 -2.62
CA ILE A 345 -12.03 -7.16 -2.22
C ILE A 345 -12.91 -7.57 -3.39
N THR A 346 -13.51 -6.62 -4.11
CA THR A 346 -14.30 -6.90 -5.32
C THR A 346 -13.46 -7.67 -6.34
N MET A 347 -12.22 -7.22 -6.61
CA MET A 347 -11.33 -7.92 -7.54
C MET A 347 -10.98 -9.32 -7.05
N LEU A 348 -10.69 -9.50 -5.75
CA LEU A 348 -10.40 -10.82 -5.17
C LEU A 348 -11.59 -11.77 -5.26
N VAL A 349 -12.80 -11.28 -5.00
CA VAL A 349 -14.02 -12.08 -5.16
C VAL A 349 -14.17 -12.57 -6.61
N LEU A 350 -13.89 -11.71 -7.58
CA LEU A 350 -13.91 -12.11 -8.99
C LEU A 350 -12.81 -13.11 -9.33
N ILE A 351 -11.63 -13.00 -8.73
CA ILE A 351 -10.50 -13.91 -8.94
C ILE A 351 -10.79 -15.31 -8.35
N LEU A 352 -11.64 -15.45 -7.33
CA LEU A 352 -12.02 -16.78 -6.80
C LEU A 352 -12.64 -17.70 -7.87
N PHE A 353 -13.18 -17.15 -8.96
CA PHE A 353 -13.75 -17.89 -10.08
C PHE A 353 -12.71 -18.23 -11.18
N VAL A 354 -11.43 -17.90 -10.97
CA VAL A 354 -10.36 -18.24 -11.91
C VAL A 354 -9.84 -19.63 -11.60
N GLU A 355 -10.10 -20.58 -12.48
CA GLU A 355 -9.57 -21.94 -12.38
C GLU A 355 -8.22 -22.04 -13.09
N GLU A 356 -8.08 -21.40 -14.25
CA GLU A 356 -6.88 -21.46 -15.10
C GLU A 356 -6.47 -20.09 -15.66
N LEU A 357 -5.17 -19.91 -15.87
CA LEU A 357 -4.60 -18.69 -16.47
C LEU A 357 -4.92 -18.50 -17.97
N LYS A 358 -5.66 -19.40 -18.57
CA LYS A 358 -6.12 -19.34 -19.99
C LYS A 358 -7.62 -19.23 -20.11
N GLY A 359 -8.36 -19.32 -19.02
CA GLY A 359 -9.82 -19.31 -19.01
C GLY A 359 -10.42 -17.96 -19.40
N ALA A 360 -11.66 -17.96 -19.89
CA ALA A 360 -12.39 -16.74 -20.26
C ALA A 360 -12.52 -15.75 -19.09
N VAL A 361 -12.69 -16.26 -17.87
CA VAL A 361 -12.76 -15.45 -16.66
C VAL A 361 -11.43 -14.67 -16.46
N PHE A 362 -10.28 -15.32 -16.61
CA PHE A 362 -8.98 -14.67 -16.49
C PHE A 362 -8.78 -13.57 -17.54
N VAL A 363 -9.14 -13.83 -18.80
CA VAL A 363 -9.09 -12.83 -19.88
C VAL A 363 -10.01 -11.65 -19.57
N GLY A 364 -11.23 -11.91 -19.08
CA GLY A 364 -12.16 -10.87 -18.64
C GLY A 364 -11.60 -10.01 -17.50
N LEU A 365 -10.89 -10.61 -16.55
CA LEU A 365 -10.23 -9.90 -15.46
C LEU A 365 -9.06 -9.06 -15.93
N ILE A 366 -8.27 -9.52 -16.90
CA ILE A 366 -7.25 -8.71 -17.57
C ILE A 366 -7.91 -7.48 -18.21
N ALA A 367 -8.97 -7.65 -18.99
CA ALA A 367 -9.69 -6.55 -19.62
C ALA A 367 -10.23 -5.56 -18.58
N PHE A 368 -10.81 -6.05 -17.49
CA PHE A 368 -11.31 -5.23 -16.39
C PHE A 368 -10.19 -4.45 -15.69
N ALA A 369 -9.06 -5.10 -15.41
CA ALA A 369 -7.88 -4.45 -14.82
C ALA A 369 -7.27 -3.40 -15.77
N LEU A 370 -7.21 -3.69 -17.08
CA LEU A 370 -6.74 -2.76 -18.12
C LEU A 370 -7.59 -1.50 -18.20
N ILE A 371 -8.91 -1.63 -18.26
CA ILE A 371 -9.82 -0.48 -18.30
C ILE A 371 -9.57 0.41 -17.07
N ASN A 372 -9.51 -0.19 -15.89
CA ASN A 372 -9.26 0.55 -14.65
C ASN A 372 -7.88 1.19 -14.62
N ALA A 373 -6.85 0.56 -15.17
CA ALA A 373 -5.53 1.13 -15.28
C ALA A 373 -5.51 2.35 -16.23
N LEU A 374 -6.09 2.22 -17.42
CA LEU A 374 -6.07 3.25 -18.45
C LEU A 374 -6.85 4.53 -18.10
N VAL A 375 -7.87 4.46 -17.24
CA VAL A 375 -8.65 5.63 -16.81
C VAL A 375 -7.95 6.45 -15.70
N ILE A 376 -6.94 5.91 -15.02
CA ILE A 376 -6.23 6.60 -13.91
C ILE A 376 -5.62 7.95 -14.33
N PRO A 377 -4.89 8.08 -15.47
CA PRO A 377 -4.34 9.37 -15.86
C PRO A 377 -5.43 10.44 -16.04
N TRP A 378 -6.59 10.05 -16.55
CA TRP A 378 -7.72 10.97 -16.73
C TRP A 378 -8.31 11.43 -15.40
N PHE A 379 -8.60 10.51 -14.45
CA PHE A 379 -9.07 10.87 -13.12
C PHE A 379 -8.06 11.74 -12.36
N SER A 380 -6.77 11.37 -12.44
CA SER A 380 -5.71 12.13 -11.80
C SER A 380 -5.56 13.54 -12.37
N ARG A 381 -5.72 13.69 -13.68
CA ARG A 381 -5.71 15.01 -14.35
C ARG A 381 -6.89 15.86 -13.90
N LYS A 382 -8.12 15.31 -13.90
CA LYS A 382 -9.32 16.01 -13.44
C LYS A 382 -9.22 16.43 -11.97
N GLY A 383 -8.67 15.58 -11.11
CA GLY A 383 -8.40 15.93 -9.72
C GLY A 383 -7.39 17.06 -9.58
N THR A 384 -6.35 17.09 -10.40
CA THR A 384 -5.34 18.18 -10.41
C THR A 384 -5.95 19.49 -10.91
N GLU A 385 -6.71 19.47 -12.01
CA GLU A 385 -7.41 20.65 -12.54
C GLU A 385 -8.36 21.26 -11.49
N ALA A 386 -9.17 20.42 -10.82
CA ALA A 386 -10.06 20.86 -9.76
C ALA A 386 -9.32 21.47 -8.56
N PHE A 387 -8.21 20.86 -8.18
CA PHE A 387 -7.35 21.35 -7.12
C PHE A 387 -6.74 22.73 -7.41
N GLU A 388 -6.25 22.95 -8.63
CA GLU A 388 -5.69 24.24 -9.08
C GLU A 388 -6.77 25.34 -9.11
N GLN A 389 -8.00 24.99 -9.56
CA GLN A 389 -9.14 25.91 -9.54
C GLN A 389 -9.53 26.34 -8.12
N GLU A 390 -9.62 25.39 -7.16
CA GLU A 390 -9.90 25.68 -5.76
C GLU A 390 -8.81 26.60 -5.16
N GLN A 391 -7.54 26.38 -5.55
CA GLN A 391 -6.42 27.24 -5.13
C GLN A 391 -6.56 28.67 -5.61
N ALA A 392 -6.86 28.84 -6.89
CA ALA A 392 -7.01 30.15 -7.48
C ALA A 392 -8.17 30.93 -6.85
N GLN A 393 -9.29 30.25 -6.56
CA GLN A 393 -10.43 30.86 -5.87
C GLN A 393 -10.10 31.31 -4.44
N GLU A 394 -9.38 30.47 -3.67
CA GLU A 394 -8.96 30.85 -2.32
C GLU A 394 -7.99 32.06 -2.33
N GLN A 395 -7.09 32.13 -3.31
CA GLN A 395 -6.17 33.28 -3.45
C GLN A 395 -6.90 34.56 -3.85
N ALA A 396 -7.83 34.48 -4.76
CA ALA A 396 -8.66 35.62 -5.18
C ALA A 396 -9.47 36.18 -4.01
N SER A 397 -10.16 35.30 -3.25
CA SER A 397 -10.93 35.70 -2.05
C SER A 397 -10.06 36.36 -0.96
N LYS A 398 -8.82 35.90 -0.77
CA LYS A 398 -7.89 36.50 0.17
C LYS A 398 -7.37 37.86 -0.28
N SER A 399 -7.16 38.07 -1.60
CA SER A 399 -6.75 39.37 -2.14
C SER A 399 -7.85 40.41 -2.01
N GLU A 400 -9.12 40.03 -2.27
CA GLU A 400 -10.28 40.91 -2.10
C GLU A 400 -10.48 41.35 -0.64
N LEU A 401 -10.23 40.44 0.34
CA LEU A 401 -10.30 40.76 1.77
C LEU A 401 -9.13 41.62 2.27
N SER A 402 -8.03 41.69 1.54
CA SER A 402 -6.85 42.49 1.89
C SER A 402 -6.82 43.87 1.25
N GLU A 403 -7.72 44.22 0.33
CA GLU A 403 -7.87 45.58 -0.18
C GLU A 403 -8.41 46.50 0.92
N PRO A 404 -7.68 47.59 1.27
CA PRO A 404 -8.17 48.55 2.26
C PRO A 404 -9.47 49.17 1.71
N LEU A 405 -10.50 49.22 2.59
CA LEU A 405 -11.73 49.93 2.31
C LEU A 405 -11.43 51.30 1.70
N PRO A 406 -12.04 51.71 0.58
CA PRO A 406 -11.83 53.03 0.01
C PRO A 406 -12.17 54.07 1.09
N ASN A 407 -11.18 54.94 1.41
CA ASN A 407 -11.36 56.01 2.36
C ASN A 407 -12.67 56.74 2.05
N SER A 408 -13.68 56.47 2.86
CA SER A 408 -14.97 57.16 2.80
C SER A 408 -14.75 58.62 3.17
N LEU A 409 -14.89 59.50 2.15
CA LEU A 409 -15.37 60.88 2.15
C LEU A 409 -14.80 61.86 3.19
N PRO A 410 -14.22 62.96 2.75
CA PRO A 410 -14.14 64.14 3.56
C PRO A 410 -15.52 64.76 3.64
N GLY A 411 -16.05 64.87 4.89
CA GLY A 411 -17.20 65.68 5.23
C GLY A 411 -16.84 67.13 5.43
#